data_262079d2145d3a0cf4bd91b7643bf10f
#
_entry.id   262079d2145d3a0cf4bd91b7643bf10f
#
_cell.length_a   1.000
_cell.length_b   1.000
_cell.length_c   1.000
_cell.angle_alpha   90.00
_cell.angle_beta   90.00
_cell.angle_gamma   90.00
#
_symmetry.space_group_name_H-M   'P 1'
#
loop_
_entity.id
_entity.type
_entity.pdbx_description
1 polymer ?
#
loop_
_entity_poly.entity_id
_entity_poly.type
_entity_poly.pdbx_seq_one_letter_code
_entity_poly.pdbx_strand_id
1 'polypeptide(L)'
;MRGINSTSYSTQQSINNMLKQQEALAKTQTQLSTGVNLLTPSDDPIAAKRIIDLQKGIDRTEQYQRNITLVQDKNIIEETALSSTEEALFRLKELAVQAKNSTLTSSDKAAIKVEVDELLQHFVALANSRDSNGEYIFSGDVPKEQPFVWDAASQSYQYQGGINQSQIAIDVGRTMQTGSLGLDIFQNIDSVSDSAAALSG
;
A
#
# COMPACT_ATOMS: atom_id res chain seq x y z
N MET A 1 28.68 42.63 66.73
CA MET A 1 28.84 42.36 65.33
C MET A 1 27.75 41.45 64.76
N ARG A 2 26.47 41.77 64.91
CA ARG A 2 25.36 40.89 64.41
C ARG A 2 24.49 41.55 63.31
N GLY A 3 24.77 42.82 62.92
CA GLY A 3 23.92 43.55 61.95
C GLY A 3 24.30 43.42 60.48
N ILE A 4 25.56 43.04 60.19
CA ILE A 4 26.07 43.04 58.79
C ILE A 4 25.65 41.77 57.99
N ASN A 5 25.45 40.67 58.67
CA ASN A 5 25.04 39.41 58.04
C ASN A 5 23.56 39.41 57.61
N SER A 6 22.69 40.13 58.27
CA SER A 6 21.26 40.18 57.94
C SER A 6 20.98 41.03 56.67
N THR A 7 21.74 42.12 56.48
CA THR A 7 21.61 43.00 55.32
C THR A 7 22.12 42.33 54.05
N SER A 8 23.26 41.62 54.17
CA SER A 8 23.82 40.83 53.08
C SER A 8 22.87 39.70 52.64
N TYR A 9 22.26 38.99 53.61
CA TYR A 9 21.25 37.96 53.32
C TYR A 9 19.99 38.51 52.65
N SER A 10 19.47 39.65 53.14
CA SER A 10 18.30 40.31 52.55
C SER A 10 18.58 40.79 51.12
N THR A 11 19.78 41.38 50.89
CA THR A 11 20.17 41.79 49.51
C THR A 11 20.29 40.61 48.59
N GLN A 12 20.92 39.51 49.03
CA GLN A 12 21.01 38.28 48.23
C GLN A 12 19.65 37.68 47.87
N GLN A 13 18.71 37.68 48.82
CA GLN A 13 17.34 37.24 48.62
C GLN A 13 16.60 38.13 47.61
N SER A 14 16.81 39.44 47.67
CA SER A 14 16.22 40.39 46.70
C SER A 14 16.77 40.17 45.30
N ILE A 15 18.08 39.94 45.13
CA ILE A 15 18.71 39.61 43.86
C ILE A 15 18.14 38.32 43.31
N ASN A 16 18.01 37.25 44.12
CA ASN A 16 17.44 35.98 43.70
C ASN A 16 15.99 36.10 43.25
N ASN A 17 15.19 36.96 43.94
CA ASN A 17 13.81 37.21 43.55
C ASN A 17 13.72 38.01 42.24
N MET A 18 14.62 38.99 42.01
CA MET A 18 14.71 39.70 40.72
C MET A 18 15.07 38.76 39.57
N LEU A 19 16.04 37.88 39.76
CA LEU A 19 16.43 36.87 38.73
C LEU A 19 15.26 35.96 38.38
N LYS A 20 14.53 35.44 39.36
CA LYS A 20 13.32 34.64 39.13
C LYS A 20 12.23 35.39 38.36
N GLN A 21 12.03 36.69 38.68
CA GLN A 21 11.05 37.51 37.96
C GLN A 21 11.48 37.76 36.51
N GLN A 22 12.77 37.99 36.25
CA GLN A 22 13.31 38.14 34.90
C GLN A 22 13.15 36.86 34.08
N GLU A 23 13.43 35.73 34.68
CA GLU A 23 13.24 34.41 34.06
C GLU A 23 11.77 34.17 33.71
N ALA A 24 10.84 34.45 34.64
CA ALA A 24 9.40 34.32 34.40
C ALA A 24 8.91 35.28 33.30
N LEU A 25 9.44 36.50 33.24
CA LEU A 25 9.11 37.47 32.20
C LEU A 25 9.61 37.00 30.84
N ALA A 26 10.86 36.56 30.73
CA ALA A 26 11.44 36.02 29.50
C ALA A 26 10.65 34.81 28.99
N LYS A 27 10.27 33.91 29.89
CA LYS A 27 9.42 32.76 29.58
C LYS A 27 8.06 33.20 29.02
N THR A 28 7.38 34.14 29.67
CA THR A 28 6.07 34.63 29.20
C THR A 28 6.18 35.33 27.84
N GLN A 29 7.27 36.09 27.60
CA GLN A 29 7.54 36.73 26.32
C GLN A 29 7.74 35.67 25.22
N THR A 30 8.47 34.62 25.51
CA THR A 30 8.66 33.50 24.55
C THR A 30 7.34 32.79 24.26
N GLN A 31 6.54 32.51 25.28
CA GLN A 31 5.21 31.90 25.11
C GLN A 31 4.29 32.78 24.25
N LEU A 32 4.30 34.09 24.49
CA LEU A 32 3.50 35.04 23.72
C LEU A 32 3.97 35.15 22.26
N SER A 33 5.27 35.17 22.05
CA SER A 33 5.87 35.28 20.71
C SER A 33 5.68 34.00 19.87
N THR A 34 5.74 32.85 20.50
CA THR A 34 5.58 31.55 19.83
C THR A 34 4.14 31.04 19.75
N GLY A 35 3.24 31.62 20.60
CA GLY A 35 1.88 31.08 20.78
C GLY A 35 1.82 29.73 21.47
N VAL A 36 2.97 29.21 21.95
CA VAL A 36 3.09 27.88 22.57
C VAL A 36 3.18 28.05 24.08
N ASN A 37 2.22 27.50 24.82
CA ASN A 37 2.20 27.61 26.29
C ASN A 37 3.20 26.67 26.97
N LEU A 38 3.44 25.47 26.39
CA LEU A 38 4.36 24.47 26.92
C LEU A 38 5.69 24.56 26.16
N LEU A 39 6.71 25.18 26.74
CA LEU A 39 8.03 25.33 26.10
C LEU A 39 8.95 24.13 26.36
N THR A 40 8.87 23.54 27.55
CA THR A 40 9.68 22.40 27.94
C THR A 40 8.83 21.33 28.64
N PRO A 41 9.16 20.02 28.49
CA PRO A 41 8.48 18.95 29.22
C PRO A 41 8.49 19.08 30.72
N SER A 42 9.45 19.84 31.26
CA SER A 42 9.59 20.10 32.68
C SER A 42 8.56 21.11 33.21
N ASP A 43 7.94 21.93 32.34
CA ASP A 43 6.94 22.93 32.72
C ASP A 43 5.62 22.28 33.15
N ASP A 44 5.19 21.24 32.39
CA ASP A 44 4.02 20.41 32.69
C ASP A 44 4.24 18.99 32.14
N PRO A 45 4.74 18.07 32.96
CA PRO A 45 5.00 16.69 32.53
C PRO A 45 3.75 15.93 32.09
N ILE A 46 2.58 16.27 32.65
CA ILE A 46 1.31 15.63 32.29
C ILE A 46 0.85 16.07 30.92
N ALA A 47 0.86 17.38 30.67
CA ALA A 47 0.54 17.94 29.36
C ALA A 47 1.55 17.47 28.29
N ALA A 48 2.84 17.44 28.61
CA ALA A 48 3.88 16.94 27.71
C ALA A 48 3.64 15.47 27.31
N LYS A 49 3.31 14.60 28.29
CA LYS A 49 2.94 13.20 27.99
C LYS A 49 1.71 13.14 27.08
N ARG A 50 0.67 13.93 27.34
CA ARG A 50 -0.54 13.95 26.52
C ARG A 50 -0.26 14.39 25.08
N ILE A 51 0.61 15.38 24.88
CA ILE A 51 1.05 15.84 23.55
C ILE A 51 1.74 14.70 22.82
N ILE A 52 2.67 13.99 23.47
CA ILE A 52 3.37 12.84 22.87
C ILE A 52 2.38 11.72 22.49
N ASP A 53 1.41 11.42 23.35
CA ASP A 53 0.43 10.37 23.07
C ASP A 53 -0.51 10.77 21.90
N LEU A 54 -0.91 12.05 21.83
CA LEU A 54 -1.68 12.58 20.71
C LEU A 54 -0.87 12.57 19.41
N GLN A 55 0.42 12.98 19.46
CA GLN A 55 1.30 12.96 18.29
C GLN A 55 1.45 11.54 17.75
N LYS A 56 1.67 10.54 18.59
CA LYS A 56 1.68 9.13 18.18
C LYS A 56 0.36 8.69 17.56
N GLY A 57 -0.76 9.21 18.04
CA GLY A 57 -2.08 8.98 17.45
C GLY A 57 -2.19 9.55 16.05
N ILE A 58 -1.73 10.78 15.85
CA ILE A 58 -1.69 11.46 14.55
C ILE A 58 -0.79 10.69 13.58
N ASP A 59 0.46 10.40 13.97
CA ASP A 59 1.44 9.68 13.13
C ASP A 59 0.89 8.33 12.66
N ARG A 60 0.21 7.62 13.56
CA ARG A 60 -0.45 6.34 13.23
C ARG A 60 -1.61 6.52 12.24
N THR A 61 -2.44 7.54 12.43
CA THR A 61 -3.55 7.83 11.53
C THR A 61 -3.04 8.21 10.13
N GLU A 62 -1.99 9.02 10.05
CA GLU A 62 -1.32 9.34 8.80
C GLU A 62 -0.74 8.09 8.11
N GLN A 63 -0.17 7.17 8.90
CA GLN A 63 0.29 5.90 8.35
C GLN A 63 -0.86 5.08 7.76
N TYR A 64 -2.01 5.02 8.44
CA TYR A 64 -3.19 4.35 7.91
C TYR A 64 -3.70 5.01 6.63
N GLN A 65 -3.72 6.35 6.57
CA GLN A 65 -4.10 7.07 5.35
C GLN A 65 -3.17 6.73 4.17
N ARG A 66 -1.85 6.73 4.40
CA ARG A 66 -0.89 6.30 3.37
C ARG A 66 -1.12 4.86 2.92
N ASN A 67 -1.41 3.97 3.85
CA ASN A 67 -1.71 2.58 3.55
C ASN A 67 -2.99 2.44 2.71
N ILE A 68 -4.05 3.19 3.03
CA ILE A 68 -5.31 3.21 2.27
C ILE A 68 -5.06 3.71 0.84
N THR A 69 -4.31 4.80 0.68
CA THR A 69 -3.95 5.32 -0.65
C THR A 69 -3.19 4.27 -1.46
N LEU A 70 -2.20 3.59 -0.85
CA LEU A 70 -1.46 2.53 -1.50
C LEU A 70 -2.37 1.39 -2.00
N VAL A 71 -3.34 0.96 -1.18
CA VAL A 71 -4.30 -0.07 -1.59
C VAL A 71 -5.20 0.42 -2.73
N GLN A 72 -5.67 1.66 -2.67
CA GLN A 72 -6.47 2.26 -3.73
C GLN A 72 -5.70 2.32 -5.06
N ASP A 73 -4.44 2.75 -5.02
CA ASP A 73 -3.59 2.81 -6.22
C ASP A 73 -3.37 1.41 -6.82
N LYS A 74 -3.09 0.41 -5.98
CA LYS A 74 -2.95 -1.00 -6.43
C LYS A 74 -4.25 -1.52 -7.05
N ASN A 75 -5.40 -1.24 -6.44
CA ASN A 75 -6.70 -1.69 -6.96
C ASN A 75 -7.04 -1.02 -8.31
N ILE A 76 -6.68 0.24 -8.52
CA ILE A 76 -6.88 0.93 -9.82
C ILE A 76 -6.05 0.25 -10.92
N ILE A 77 -4.80 -0.11 -10.62
CA ILE A 77 -3.93 -0.82 -11.57
C ILE A 77 -4.48 -2.21 -11.85
N GLU A 78 -4.93 -2.93 -10.82
CA GLU A 78 -5.57 -4.24 -10.93
C GLU A 78 -6.82 -4.18 -11.81
N GLU A 79 -7.74 -3.23 -11.56
CA GLU A 79 -8.95 -3.03 -12.35
C GLU A 79 -8.62 -2.74 -13.81
N THR A 80 -7.61 -1.91 -14.07
CA THR A 80 -7.15 -1.60 -15.43
C THR A 80 -6.60 -2.85 -16.12
N ALA A 81 -5.78 -3.64 -15.42
CA ALA A 81 -5.23 -4.89 -15.95
C ALA A 81 -6.32 -5.93 -16.24
N LEU A 82 -7.29 -6.06 -15.33
CA LEU A 82 -8.42 -6.99 -15.49
C LEU A 82 -9.34 -6.57 -16.64
N SER A 83 -9.65 -5.27 -16.80
CA SER A 83 -10.43 -4.76 -17.94
C SER A 83 -9.74 -5.04 -19.27
N SER A 84 -8.43 -4.80 -19.37
CA SER A 84 -7.66 -5.11 -20.57
C SER A 84 -7.57 -6.62 -20.83
N THR A 85 -7.54 -7.42 -19.77
CA THR A 85 -7.59 -8.89 -19.85
C THR A 85 -8.92 -9.37 -20.42
N GLU A 86 -10.03 -8.79 -19.97
CA GLU A 86 -11.38 -9.09 -20.48
C GLU A 86 -11.48 -8.76 -21.98
N GLU A 87 -11.00 -7.60 -22.43
CA GLU A 87 -10.98 -7.22 -23.84
C GLU A 87 -10.15 -8.22 -24.68
N ALA A 88 -8.98 -8.62 -24.19
CA ALA A 88 -8.15 -9.62 -24.87
C ALA A 88 -8.85 -11.00 -24.95
N LEU A 89 -9.57 -11.41 -23.91
CA LEU A 89 -10.35 -12.67 -23.92
C LEU A 89 -11.53 -12.61 -24.90
N PHE A 90 -12.23 -11.48 -25.00
CA PHE A 90 -13.27 -11.30 -26.02
C PHE A 90 -12.69 -11.42 -27.43
N ARG A 91 -11.56 -10.79 -27.69
CA ARG A 91 -10.89 -10.88 -28.98
C ARG A 91 -10.44 -12.31 -29.31
N LEU A 92 -9.87 -13.00 -28.32
CA LEU A 92 -9.49 -14.42 -28.45
C LEU A 92 -10.70 -15.30 -28.81
N LYS A 93 -11.85 -15.07 -28.16
CA LYS A 93 -13.10 -15.77 -28.47
C LYS A 93 -13.57 -15.53 -29.89
N GLU A 94 -13.51 -14.27 -30.38
CA GLU A 94 -13.84 -13.95 -31.78
C GLU A 94 -12.94 -14.69 -32.77
N LEU A 95 -11.62 -14.68 -32.53
CA LEU A 95 -10.64 -15.40 -33.34
C LEU A 95 -10.87 -16.91 -33.31
N ALA A 96 -11.23 -17.48 -32.18
CA ALA A 96 -11.56 -18.90 -32.04
C ALA A 96 -12.81 -19.27 -32.85
N VAL A 97 -13.83 -18.42 -32.89
CA VAL A 97 -15.03 -18.61 -33.71
C VAL A 97 -14.67 -18.48 -35.21
N GLN A 98 -13.86 -17.49 -35.55
CA GLN A 98 -13.40 -17.31 -36.95
C GLN A 98 -12.56 -18.50 -37.41
N ALA A 99 -11.66 -19.02 -36.58
CA ALA A 99 -10.80 -20.19 -36.91
C ALA A 99 -11.59 -21.47 -37.19
N LYS A 100 -12.81 -21.62 -36.64
CA LYS A 100 -13.70 -22.77 -36.91
C LYS A 100 -14.32 -22.71 -38.28
N ASN A 101 -14.19 -21.61 -39.04
CA ASN A 101 -14.77 -21.55 -40.38
C ASN A 101 -13.99 -22.45 -41.35
N SER A 102 -14.67 -23.40 -41.95
CA SER A 102 -14.08 -24.39 -42.89
C SER A 102 -13.64 -23.80 -44.24
N THR A 103 -14.04 -22.54 -44.53
CA THR A 103 -13.68 -21.87 -45.79
C THR A 103 -12.31 -21.15 -45.73
N LEU A 104 -11.68 -21.11 -44.56
CA LEU A 104 -10.38 -20.45 -44.36
C LEU A 104 -9.26 -21.24 -45.03
N THR A 105 -8.39 -20.50 -45.71
CA THR A 105 -7.14 -21.05 -46.26
C THR A 105 -6.10 -21.31 -45.16
N SER A 106 -5.05 -22.04 -45.49
CA SER A 106 -3.92 -22.25 -44.57
C SER A 106 -3.23 -20.93 -44.20
N SER A 107 -3.19 -19.98 -45.14
CA SER A 107 -2.64 -18.63 -44.91
C SER A 107 -3.49 -17.82 -43.91
N ASP A 108 -4.82 -17.89 -44.03
CA ASP A 108 -5.73 -17.20 -43.10
C ASP A 108 -5.60 -17.76 -41.67
N LYS A 109 -5.51 -19.09 -41.56
CA LYS A 109 -5.28 -19.76 -40.26
C LYS A 109 -3.92 -19.39 -39.65
N ALA A 110 -2.88 -19.25 -40.46
CA ALA A 110 -1.57 -18.80 -40.00
C ALA A 110 -1.63 -17.34 -39.49
N ALA A 111 -2.36 -16.45 -40.15
CA ALA A 111 -2.57 -15.09 -39.70
C ALA A 111 -3.31 -15.03 -38.35
N ILE A 112 -4.39 -15.82 -38.21
CA ILE A 112 -5.12 -15.93 -36.92
C ILE A 112 -4.19 -16.44 -35.82
N LYS A 113 -3.33 -17.43 -36.12
CA LYS A 113 -2.38 -17.94 -35.12
C LYS A 113 -1.42 -16.85 -34.63
N VAL A 114 -0.91 -16.01 -35.53
CA VAL A 114 -0.01 -14.90 -35.13
C VAL A 114 -0.73 -13.94 -34.19
N GLU A 115 -1.98 -13.56 -34.50
CA GLU A 115 -2.77 -12.68 -33.64
C GLU A 115 -3.05 -13.33 -32.25
N VAL A 116 -3.34 -14.63 -32.22
CA VAL A 116 -3.52 -15.38 -30.96
C VAL A 116 -2.22 -15.39 -30.13
N ASP A 117 -1.07 -15.62 -30.78
CA ASP A 117 0.23 -15.60 -30.12
C ASP A 117 0.56 -14.20 -29.53
N GLU A 118 0.21 -13.12 -30.24
CA GLU A 118 0.36 -11.73 -29.75
C GLU A 118 -0.57 -11.44 -28.58
N LEU A 119 -1.83 -11.87 -28.66
CA LEU A 119 -2.79 -11.74 -27.54
C LEU A 119 -2.34 -12.50 -26.31
N LEU A 120 -1.75 -13.70 -26.47
CA LEU A 120 -1.19 -14.46 -25.35
C LEU A 120 -0.04 -13.70 -24.67
N GLN A 121 0.87 -13.11 -25.47
CA GLN A 121 1.96 -12.32 -24.92
C GLN A 121 1.43 -11.08 -24.17
N HIS A 122 0.42 -10.42 -24.74
CA HIS A 122 -0.24 -9.29 -24.08
C HIS A 122 -0.89 -9.71 -22.77
N PHE A 123 -1.59 -10.83 -22.75
CA PHE A 123 -2.22 -11.39 -21.56
C PHE A 123 -1.20 -11.70 -20.45
N VAL A 124 -0.08 -12.31 -20.80
CA VAL A 124 1.01 -12.58 -19.85
C VAL A 124 1.65 -11.27 -19.33
N ALA A 125 1.76 -10.25 -20.18
CA ALA A 125 2.26 -8.94 -19.76
C ALA A 125 1.31 -8.29 -18.73
N LEU A 126 -0.01 -8.39 -18.92
CA LEU A 126 -1.03 -7.93 -17.98
C LEU A 126 -0.97 -8.70 -16.66
N ALA A 127 -0.83 -10.05 -16.72
CA ALA A 127 -0.68 -10.89 -15.54
C ALA A 127 0.63 -10.61 -14.76
N ASN A 128 1.63 -10.04 -15.42
CA ASN A 128 2.90 -9.58 -14.84
C ASN A 128 2.95 -8.05 -14.64
N SER A 129 1.81 -7.40 -14.50
CA SER A 129 1.73 -5.94 -14.27
C SER A 129 2.40 -5.54 -12.96
N ARG A 130 3.01 -4.34 -12.97
CA ARG A 130 3.72 -3.77 -11.82
C ARG A 130 3.09 -2.45 -11.40
N ASP A 131 3.20 -2.16 -10.11
CA ASP A 131 2.84 -0.86 -9.56
C ASP A 131 3.96 0.19 -9.79
N SER A 132 3.72 1.43 -9.32
CA SER A 132 4.69 2.53 -9.41
C SER A 132 6.00 2.28 -8.66
N ASN A 133 6.03 1.33 -7.73
CA ASN A 133 7.22 0.92 -6.98
C ASN A 133 7.98 -0.21 -7.67
N GLY A 134 7.46 -0.72 -8.79
CA GLY A 134 8.01 -1.85 -9.53
C GLY A 134 7.65 -3.21 -8.93
N GLU A 135 6.71 -3.27 -8.00
CA GLU A 135 6.20 -4.49 -7.39
C GLU A 135 5.13 -5.12 -8.29
N TYR A 136 5.13 -6.44 -8.43
CA TYR A 136 4.10 -7.17 -9.16
C TYR A 136 2.80 -7.21 -8.37
N ILE A 137 1.69 -6.81 -9.00
CA ILE A 137 0.38 -6.70 -8.33
C ILE A 137 -0.30 -8.06 -8.10
N PHE A 138 0.00 -9.06 -8.93
CA PHE A 138 -0.60 -10.39 -8.87
C PHE A 138 0.30 -11.46 -8.22
N SER A 139 1.41 -11.05 -7.58
CA SER A 139 2.39 -11.95 -6.99
C SER A 139 2.10 -12.36 -5.53
N GLY A 140 0.99 -11.90 -4.95
CA GLY A 140 0.65 -12.18 -3.56
C GLY A 140 1.63 -11.60 -2.56
N ASP A 141 2.14 -12.43 -1.66
CA ASP A 141 3.07 -12.05 -0.58
C ASP A 141 4.56 -11.99 -1.00
N VAL A 142 4.86 -12.19 -2.29
CA VAL A 142 6.22 -12.08 -2.88
C VAL A 142 6.28 -11.02 -4.00
N PRO A 143 6.07 -9.74 -3.71
CA PRO A 143 5.83 -8.69 -4.71
C PRO A 143 7.01 -8.40 -5.65
N LYS A 144 8.19 -8.92 -5.33
CA LYS A 144 9.40 -8.74 -6.16
C LYS A 144 9.63 -9.86 -7.17
N GLU A 145 8.91 -10.97 -7.04
CA GLU A 145 9.04 -12.13 -7.92
C GLU A 145 7.99 -12.05 -9.03
N GLN A 146 8.41 -12.37 -10.26
CA GLN A 146 7.53 -12.38 -11.42
C GLN A 146 6.52 -13.52 -11.28
N PRO A 147 5.19 -13.21 -11.25
CA PRO A 147 4.19 -14.24 -10.98
C PRO A 147 4.05 -15.27 -12.09
N PHE A 148 4.14 -14.90 -13.37
CA PHE A 148 3.98 -15.83 -14.49
C PHE A 148 5.25 -15.92 -15.31
N VAL A 149 5.89 -17.09 -15.28
CA VAL A 149 7.16 -17.37 -15.96
C VAL A 149 6.97 -18.53 -16.93
N TRP A 150 7.56 -18.41 -18.12
CA TRP A 150 7.55 -19.48 -19.10
C TRP A 150 8.39 -20.66 -18.63
N ASP A 151 7.79 -21.83 -18.56
CA ASP A 151 8.48 -23.09 -18.31
C ASP A 151 8.64 -23.88 -19.62
N ALA A 152 9.89 -24.05 -20.04
CA ALA A 152 10.21 -24.77 -21.26
C ALA A 152 9.93 -26.29 -21.18
N ALA A 153 9.91 -26.85 -19.96
CA ALA A 153 9.65 -28.29 -19.76
C ALA A 153 8.17 -28.61 -19.94
N SER A 154 7.28 -27.79 -19.38
CA SER A 154 5.82 -27.93 -19.54
C SER A 154 5.27 -27.21 -20.77
N GLN A 155 6.07 -26.39 -21.45
CA GLN A 155 5.66 -25.51 -22.55
C GLN A 155 4.44 -24.65 -22.19
N SER A 156 4.42 -24.11 -20.96
CA SER A 156 3.33 -23.29 -20.45
C SER A 156 3.85 -22.23 -19.47
N TYR A 157 3.04 -21.19 -19.25
CA TYR A 157 3.31 -20.23 -18.19
C TYR A 157 2.90 -20.82 -16.85
N GLN A 158 3.86 -20.80 -15.91
CA GLN A 158 3.66 -21.30 -14.55
C GLN A 158 3.60 -20.14 -13.57
N TYR A 159 2.69 -20.23 -12.60
CA TYR A 159 2.63 -19.27 -11.51
C TYR A 159 3.75 -19.58 -10.50
N GLN A 160 4.57 -18.58 -10.21
CA GLN A 160 5.65 -18.60 -9.23
C GLN A 160 5.48 -17.57 -8.12
N GLY A 161 4.32 -16.90 -8.07
CA GLY A 161 3.98 -15.96 -7.02
C GLY A 161 3.67 -16.64 -5.69
N GLY A 162 3.41 -15.83 -4.66
CA GLY A 162 2.99 -16.29 -3.35
C GLY A 162 1.56 -16.84 -3.37
N ILE A 163 1.27 -17.71 -2.42
CA ILE A 163 -0.06 -18.32 -2.24
C ILE A 163 -0.94 -17.57 -1.24
N ASN A 164 -0.37 -16.58 -0.55
CA ASN A 164 -1.09 -15.76 0.42
C ASN A 164 -1.35 -14.37 -0.14
N GLN A 165 -2.55 -13.84 0.11
CA GLN A 165 -2.84 -12.45 -0.22
C GLN A 165 -2.09 -11.53 0.75
N SER A 166 -1.41 -10.54 0.18
CA SER A 166 -0.76 -9.50 0.98
C SER A 166 -1.80 -8.63 1.67
N GLN A 167 -1.57 -8.29 2.94
CA GLN A 167 -2.48 -7.48 3.76
C GLN A 167 -1.74 -6.32 4.38
N ILE A 168 -2.40 -5.18 4.47
CA ILE A 168 -1.87 -3.97 5.10
C ILE A 168 -2.84 -3.45 6.15
N ALA A 169 -2.31 -2.96 7.28
CA ALA A 169 -3.12 -2.38 8.34
C ALA A 169 -3.65 -1.00 7.90
N ILE A 170 -4.98 -0.81 8.00
CA ILE A 170 -5.69 0.44 7.67
C ILE A 170 -6.34 1.11 8.88
N ASP A 171 -6.36 0.40 10.02
CA ASP A 171 -6.86 0.89 11.30
C ASP A 171 -6.38 -0.04 12.42
N VAL A 172 -6.68 0.30 13.68
CA VAL A 172 -6.40 -0.56 14.83
C VAL A 172 -7.19 -1.87 14.71
N GLY A 173 -6.46 -2.98 14.50
CA GLY A 173 -7.07 -4.32 14.37
C GLY A 173 -7.82 -4.56 13.04
N ARG A 174 -7.67 -3.68 12.04
CA ARG A 174 -8.25 -3.86 10.71
C ARG A 174 -7.17 -3.89 9.66
N THR A 175 -7.18 -4.93 8.84
CA THR A 175 -6.33 -5.07 7.66
C THR A 175 -7.18 -5.05 6.39
N MET A 176 -6.60 -4.66 5.28
CA MET A 176 -7.16 -4.73 3.94
C MET A 176 -6.22 -5.51 3.04
N GLN A 177 -6.77 -6.31 2.16
CA GLN A 177 -5.99 -7.01 1.12
C GLN A 177 -5.50 -6.01 0.09
N THR A 178 -4.27 -6.19 -0.40
CA THR A 178 -3.62 -5.26 -1.35
C THR A 178 -3.69 -5.72 -2.79
N GLY A 179 -4.62 -6.57 -3.14
CA GLY A 179 -4.84 -7.09 -4.49
C GLY A 179 -5.22 -8.55 -4.47
N SER A 180 -5.54 -9.08 -5.63
CA SER A 180 -5.94 -10.48 -5.82
C SER A 180 -4.74 -11.35 -6.16
N LEU A 181 -4.83 -12.65 -5.90
CA LEU A 181 -3.80 -13.61 -6.30
C LEU A 181 -3.90 -13.89 -7.81
N GLY A 182 -2.77 -13.83 -8.50
CA GLY A 182 -2.71 -14.20 -9.92
C GLY A 182 -3.11 -15.65 -10.16
N LEU A 183 -2.85 -16.52 -9.19
CA LEU A 183 -3.27 -17.92 -9.23
C LEU A 183 -4.80 -18.07 -9.39
N ASP A 184 -5.57 -17.30 -8.60
CA ASP A 184 -7.03 -17.38 -8.59
C ASP A 184 -7.66 -16.77 -9.85
N ILE A 185 -7.03 -15.71 -10.39
CA ILE A 185 -7.56 -15.00 -11.56
C ILE A 185 -7.20 -15.70 -12.87
N PHE A 186 -5.96 -16.18 -13.00
CA PHE A 186 -5.42 -16.63 -14.29
C PHE A 186 -5.23 -18.15 -14.42
N GLN A 187 -5.25 -18.92 -13.32
CA GLN A 187 -5.08 -20.38 -13.36
C GLN A 187 -6.23 -21.17 -12.74
N ASN A 188 -6.76 -20.75 -11.59
CA ASN A 188 -7.86 -21.46 -10.91
C ASN A 188 -9.23 -20.97 -11.40
N ILE A 189 -9.39 -20.88 -12.72
CA ILE A 189 -10.72 -20.67 -13.31
C ILE A 189 -11.42 -22.02 -13.22
N ASP A 190 -12.42 -22.14 -12.34
CA ASP A 190 -13.27 -23.32 -12.29
C ASP A 190 -13.80 -23.63 -13.69
N SER A 191 -13.31 -24.71 -14.28
CA SER A 191 -13.74 -25.09 -15.62
C SER A 191 -15.23 -25.41 -15.53
N VAL A 192 -16.02 -24.84 -16.44
CA VAL A 192 -17.47 -25.11 -16.58
C VAL A 192 -17.78 -26.61 -16.74
N SER A 193 -16.74 -27.45 -16.97
CA SER A 193 -16.82 -28.90 -17.00
C SER A 193 -17.23 -29.53 -15.67
N ASP A 194 -16.89 -28.96 -14.52
CA ASP A 194 -17.29 -29.52 -13.22
C ASP A 194 -18.76 -29.23 -12.88
N SER A 195 -19.31 -28.13 -13.38
CA SER A 195 -20.75 -27.84 -13.22
C SER A 195 -21.64 -28.68 -14.13
N ALA A 196 -21.13 -29.14 -15.27
CA ALA A 196 -21.85 -30.05 -16.15
C ALA A 196 -21.90 -31.50 -15.60
N ALA A 197 -20.87 -31.93 -14.87
CA ALA A 197 -20.84 -33.22 -14.20
C ALA A 197 -21.83 -33.29 -13.01
N ALA A 198 -22.07 -32.17 -12.33
CA ALA A 198 -23.04 -32.08 -11.23
C ALA A 198 -24.51 -32.08 -11.71
N LEU A 199 -24.79 -31.82 -12.99
CA LEU A 199 -26.13 -31.79 -13.58
C LEU A 199 -26.50 -33.10 -14.29
N SER A 200 -25.57 -34.07 -14.38
CA SER A 200 -25.77 -35.37 -15.04
C SER A 200 -25.85 -36.56 -14.08
N GLY A 201 -25.95 -36.31 -12.74
CA GLY A 201 -26.07 -37.34 -11.70
C GLY A 201 -27.49 -37.55 -11.22
#